data_0e592bff0395c52576edb22e1b5531f6
#
_entry.id   0e592bff0395c52576edb22e1b5531f6
#
_cell.length_a   1.000
_cell.length_b   1.000
_cell.length_c   1.000
_cell.angle_alpha   90.00
_cell.angle_beta   90.00
_cell.angle_gamma   90.00
#
_symmetry.space_group_name_H-M   'P 1'
#
loop_
_entity.id
_entity.type
_entity.pdbx_description
1 polymer ?
#
loop_
_entity_poly.entity_id
_entity_poly.type
_entity_poly.pdbx_seq_one_letter_code
_entity_poly.pdbx_strand_id
1 'polypeptide(L)'
;MQEQRLDFVDNDTRAGFRLQYLEVLNWGTFDNRVWRVEVNGENGLLTGDIGSGKSTLVDAMTTLLIPNQRIAYNKAAGALNKERSLRSYVQGYYKSERSDTGHTARPVALRDHNSYSVLLAVFGNEGYDQQVTLAQVFWHKDKQGQPARFYLVAEDALTIREHLAHFNNDIKTLRKQLRDTPGVQLFDTFNPYEATFRRLFGLENDQALELFHQTVSMKSVGNLTDFVRAHMLESFNVQPRIDGLLHHFDDLSRAHEAVPRRGHRLRRSRLWWPTATGMKKAHSNASVGKATGIP
;
A
#
# COMPACT_ATOMS: atom_id res chain seq x y z
N MET A 1 -22.25 -1.66 36.40
CA MET A 1 -21.03 -1.22 35.74
C MET A 1 -20.55 -2.37 34.87
N GLN A 2 -20.78 -2.30 33.55
CA GLN A 2 -20.22 -3.25 32.61
C GLN A 2 -18.77 -2.80 32.32
N GLU A 3 -17.80 -3.62 32.68
CA GLU A 3 -16.43 -3.46 32.27
C GLU A 3 -16.39 -3.55 30.74
N GLN A 4 -16.08 -2.45 30.05
CA GLN A 4 -15.65 -2.48 28.65
C GLN A 4 -14.29 -3.19 28.63
N ARG A 5 -14.28 -4.49 28.34
CA ARG A 5 -13.09 -5.18 27.91
C ARG A 5 -12.69 -4.58 26.59
N LEU A 6 -11.52 -3.95 26.55
CA LEU A 6 -10.82 -3.66 25.30
C LEU A 6 -10.43 -5.02 24.72
N ASP A 7 -11.09 -5.44 23.65
CA ASP A 7 -10.68 -6.59 22.85
C ASP A 7 -9.35 -6.24 22.18
N PHE A 8 -8.26 -6.63 22.82
CA PHE A 8 -6.97 -6.67 22.13
C PHE A 8 -7.00 -7.89 21.21
N VAL A 9 -6.65 -7.65 19.93
CA VAL A 9 -6.55 -8.69 18.92
C VAL A 9 -5.60 -9.79 19.40
N ASP A 10 -6.14 -10.96 19.68
CA ASP A 10 -5.39 -12.10 20.22
C ASP A 10 -4.41 -12.73 19.20
N ASN A 11 -4.38 -12.25 17.94
CA ASN A 11 -3.56 -12.86 16.90
C ASN A 11 -2.83 -11.83 16.01
N ASP A 12 -1.82 -11.18 16.58
CA ASP A 12 -0.96 -10.19 15.92
C ASP A 12 -0.21 -10.75 14.67
N THR A 13 -0.11 -12.09 14.55
CA THR A 13 0.56 -12.76 13.44
C THR A 13 -0.23 -12.70 12.13
N ARG A 14 -1.53 -12.40 12.18
CA ARG A 14 -2.43 -12.29 11.02
C ARG A 14 -3.01 -10.89 10.81
N ALA A 15 -2.46 -9.90 11.46
CA ALA A 15 -2.85 -8.51 11.25
C ALA A 15 -2.55 -8.05 9.82
N GLY A 16 -3.43 -7.19 9.29
CA GLY A 16 -3.33 -6.63 7.95
C GLY A 16 -4.18 -7.35 6.90
N PHE A 17 -4.47 -6.62 5.83
CA PHE A 17 -5.30 -7.13 4.74
C PHE A 17 -4.54 -8.15 3.89
N ARG A 18 -5.15 -9.32 3.68
CA ARG A 18 -4.63 -10.42 2.88
C ARG A 18 -5.64 -10.85 1.84
N LEU A 19 -5.17 -11.21 0.65
CA LEU A 19 -6.03 -11.70 -0.42
C LEU A 19 -6.75 -12.98 0.03
N GLN A 20 -8.08 -12.94 0.03
CA GLN A 20 -8.92 -14.12 0.28
C GLN A 20 -9.15 -14.87 -1.01
N TYR A 21 -9.65 -14.18 -2.02
CA TYR A 21 -9.85 -14.74 -3.35
C TYR A 21 -9.82 -13.69 -4.45
N LEU A 22 -9.52 -14.17 -5.66
CA LEU A 22 -9.60 -13.41 -6.91
C LEU A 22 -10.63 -14.08 -7.81
N GLU A 23 -11.59 -13.31 -8.31
CA GLU A 23 -12.54 -13.75 -9.35
C GLU A 23 -12.32 -12.98 -10.64
N VAL A 24 -12.42 -13.68 -11.76
CA VAL A 24 -12.35 -13.09 -13.09
C VAL A 24 -13.49 -13.63 -13.97
N LEU A 25 -14.13 -12.72 -14.69
CA LEU A 25 -15.12 -13.05 -15.72
C LEU A 25 -14.70 -12.39 -17.02
N ASN A 26 -14.61 -13.17 -18.10
CA ASN A 26 -14.30 -12.67 -19.43
C ASN A 26 -12.97 -11.87 -19.48
N TRP A 27 -11.91 -12.41 -18.90
CA TRP A 27 -10.59 -11.75 -18.84
C TRP A 27 -9.51 -12.59 -19.54
N GLY A 28 -8.89 -12.03 -20.59
CA GLY A 28 -7.94 -12.77 -21.42
C GLY A 28 -8.59 -14.02 -22.02
N THR A 29 -7.99 -15.17 -21.81
CA THR A 29 -8.50 -16.48 -22.26
C THR A 29 -9.52 -17.11 -21.32
N PHE A 30 -9.77 -16.51 -20.15
CA PHE A 30 -10.85 -16.93 -19.26
C PHE A 30 -12.19 -16.42 -19.79
N ASP A 31 -13.04 -17.31 -20.27
CA ASP A 31 -14.23 -16.99 -21.04
C ASP A 31 -15.50 -17.61 -20.48
N ASN A 32 -16.63 -16.89 -20.62
CA ASN A 32 -18.01 -17.32 -20.39
C ASN A 32 -18.36 -17.92 -19.01
N ARG A 33 -17.46 -17.86 -18.04
CA ARG A 33 -17.75 -18.26 -16.66
C ARG A 33 -16.91 -17.46 -15.67
N VAL A 34 -17.36 -17.42 -14.43
CA VAL A 34 -16.57 -16.90 -13.32
C VAL A 34 -15.50 -17.92 -12.93
N TRP A 35 -14.26 -17.51 -13.00
CA TRP A 35 -13.11 -18.27 -12.52
C TRP A 35 -12.70 -17.69 -11.19
N ARG A 36 -12.54 -18.54 -10.19
CA ARG A 36 -12.16 -18.16 -8.83
C ARG A 36 -10.88 -18.84 -8.41
N VAL A 37 -9.97 -18.07 -7.85
CA VAL A 37 -8.74 -18.54 -7.22
C VAL A 37 -8.83 -18.18 -5.74
N GLU A 38 -8.86 -19.18 -4.89
CA GLU A 38 -8.89 -19.03 -3.44
C GLU A 38 -7.47 -19.08 -2.89
N VAL A 39 -7.13 -18.09 -2.06
CA VAL A 39 -5.84 -17.98 -1.38
C VAL A 39 -6.04 -18.01 0.14
N ASN A 40 -7.22 -17.59 0.61
CA ASN A 40 -7.66 -17.64 2.01
C ASN A 40 -6.67 -16.94 2.97
N GLY A 41 -6.09 -15.81 2.54
CA GLY A 41 -5.13 -15.07 3.34
C GLY A 41 -3.76 -15.74 3.51
N GLU A 42 -3.55 -16.90 2.91
CA GLU A 42 -2.31 -17.67 3.01
C GLU A 42 -1.37 -17.41 1.83
N ASN A 43 -0.14 -17.92 1.91
CA ASN A 43 0.79 -17.90 0.79
C ASN A 43 0.39 -18.94 -0.25
N GLY A 44 0.25 -18.51 -1.51
CA GLY A 44 -0.12 -19.36 -2.62
C GLY A 44 0.98 -19.48 -3.67
N LEU A 45 1.10 -20.66 -4.29
CA LEU A 45 1.96 -20.89 -5.44
C LEU A 45 1.10 -21.19 -6.68
N LEU A 46 1.16 -20.29 -7.68
CA LEU A 46 0.43 -20.47 -8.94
C LEU A 46 1.30 -21.23 -9.93
N THR A 47 0.96 -22.51 -10.16
CA THR A 47 1.66 -23.41 -11.07
C THR A 47 0.80 -23.80 -12.27
N GLY A 48 1.40 -24.35 -13.30
CA GLY A 48 0.72 -24.84 -14.50
C GLY A 48 1.58 -24.69 -15.76
N ASP A 49 1.13 -25.24 -16.86
CA ASP A 49 1.83 -25.23 -18.14
C ASP A 49 1.95 -23.83 -18.76
N ILE A 50 2.80 -23.70 -19.76
CA ILE A 50 2.91 -22.48 -20.58
C ILE A 50 1.56 -22.25 -21.26
N GLY A 51 1.04 -21.04 -21.17
CA GLY A 51 -0.26 -20.69 -21.76
C GLY A 51 -1.48 -20.99 -20.87
N SER A 52 -1.33 -21.57 -19.67
CA SER A 52 -2.44 -21.88 -18.75
C SER A 52 -3.14 -20.67 -18.12
N GLY A 53 -2.67 -19.45 -18.39
CA GLY A 53 -3.30 -18.22 -17.88
C GLY A 53 -2.71 -17.67 -16.58
N LYS A 54 -1.61 -18.22 -16.05
CA LYS A 54 -0.95 -17.72 -14.82
C LYS A 54 -0.69 -16.22 -14.87
N SER A 55 0.00 -15.76 -15.92
CA SER A 55 0.29 -14.32 -16.10
C SER A 55 -0.98 -13.50 -16.29
N THR A 56 -2.04 -14.08 -16.86
CA THR A 56 -3.33 -13.40 -17.04
C THR A 56 -4.02 -13.12 -15.70
N LEU A 57 -3.91 -14.04 -14.72
CA LEU A 57 -4.41 -13.83 -13.36
C LEU A 57 -3.58 -12.79 -12.59
N VAL A 58 -2.26 -12.83 -12.75
CA VAL A 58 -1.36 -11.82 -12.19
C VAL A 58 -1.66 -10.43 -12.77
N ASP A 59 -1.87 -10.35 -14.08
CA ASP A 59 -2.25 -9.10 -14.75
C ASP A 59 -3.65 -8.60 -14.29
N ALA A 60 -4.56 -9.50 -13.91
CA ALA A 60 -5.84 -9.14 -13.30
C ALA A 60 -5.65 -8.42 -11.95
N MET A 61 -4.81 -8.98 -11.06
CA MET A 61 -4.46 -8.34 -9.79
C MET A 61 -3.78 -7.00 -10.00
N THR A 62 -2.82 -6.94 -10.94
CA THR A 62 -2.14 -5.69 -11.28
C THR A 62 -3.13 -4.63 -11.77
N THR A 63 -4.11 -5.03 -12.59
CA THR A 63 -5.14 -4.13 -13.11
C THR A 63 -6.03 -3.56 -12.00
N LEU A 64 -6.32 -4.34 -10.96
CA LEU A 64 -7.10 -3.88 -9.80
C LEU A 64 -6.34 -2.85 -8.95
N LEU A 65 -5.03 -3.01 -8.80
CA LEU A 65 -4.23 -2.25 -7.83
C LEU A 65 -3.44 -1.08 -8.43
N ILE A 66 -3.15 -1.12 -9.73
CA ILE A 66 -2.25 -0.17 -10.40
C ILE A 66 -2.98 0.61 -11.50
N PRO A 67 -2.71 1.92 -11.67
CA PRO A 67 -3.31 2.70 -12.76
C PRO A 67 -2.92 2.13 -14.11
N ASN A 68 -3.89 2.01 -15.02
CA ASN A 68 -3.69 1.39 -16.34
C ASN A 68 -2.54 1.99 -17.17
N GLN A 69 -2.24 3.28 -16.97
CA GLN A 69 -1.15 3.95 -17.69
C GLN A 69 0.24 3.40 -17.31
N ARG A 70 0.38 2.84 -16.10
CA ARG A 70 1.62 2.26 -15.60
C ARG A 70 1.76 0.77 -15.93
N ILE A 71 0.66 0.08 -16.27
CA ILE A 71 0.67 -1.37 -16.48
C ILE A 71 1.29 -1.72 -17.83
N ALA A 72 2.32 -2.56 -17.80
CA ALA A 72 2.85 -3.26 -18.96
C ALA A 72 2.42 -4.73 -18.89
N TYR A 73 1.32 -5.06 -19.54
CA TYR A 73 0.73 -6.40 -19.50
C TYR A 73 1.71 -7.48 -20.01
N ASN A 74 1.74 -8.61 -19.29
CA ASN A 74 2.56 -9.80 -19.59
C ASN A 74 4.07 -9.51 -19.73
N LYS A 75 4.57 -8.48 -19.06
CA LYS A 75 6.00 -8.11 -19.08
C LYS A 75 6.88 -9.23 -18.55
N ALA A 76 6.44 -9.91 -17.50
CA ALA A 76 7.15 -11.06 -16.92
C ALA A 76 7.33 -12.23 -17.89
N ALA A 77 6.38 -12.46 -18.81
CA ALA A 77 6.47 -13.51 -19.84
C ALA A 77 7.24 -13.08 -21.09
N GLY A 78 7.74 -11.84 -21.15
CA GLY A 78 8.60 -11.37 -22.25
C GLY A 78 7.88 -10.89 -23.50
N ALA A 79 6.55 -10.71 -23.45
CA ALA A 79 5.81 -10.13 -24.56
C ALA A 79 6.21 -8.67 -24.83
N LEU A 80 6.23 -8.27 -26.11
CA LEU A 80 6.42 -6.88 -26.48
C LEU A 80 5.19 -6.07 -26.08
N ASN A 81 5.39 -4.85 -25.57
CA ASN A 81 4.32 -3.95 -25.06
C ASN A 81 3.17 -3.67 -26.06
N LYS A 82 3.36 -3.97 -27.34
CA LYS A 82 2.35 -3.78 -28.38
C LYS A 82 1.37 -4.94 -28.53
N GLU A 83 1.70 -6.13 -28.03
CA GLU A 83 0.90 -7.34 -28.25
C GLU A 83 -0.25 -7.49 -27.26
N ARG A 84 -0.12 -6.92 -26.06
CA ARG A 84 -1.15 -7.02 -25.03
C ARG A 84 -1.51 -5.65 -24.46
N SER A 85 -2.77 -5.35 -24.53
CA SER A 85 -3.38 -4.11 -24.04
C SER A 85 -4.62 -4.47 -23.22
N LEU A 86 -5.15 -3.53 -22.44
CA LEU A 86 -6.42 -3.73 -21.75
C LEU A 86 -7.53 -4.23 -22.70
N ARG A 87 -7.59 -3.68 -23.91
CA ARG A 87 -8.55 -4.12 -24.92
C ARG A 87 -8.36 -5.59 -25.29
N SER A 88 -7.11 -6.05 -25.48
CA SER A 88 -6.84 -7.45 -25.82
C SER A 88 -7.26 -8.40 -24.71
N TYR A 89 -7.17 -7.98 -23.44
CA TYR A 89 -7.67 -8.75 -22.31
C TYR A 89 -9.20 -8.79 -22.25
N VAL A 90 -9.87 -7.65 -22.42
CA VAL A 90 -11.32 -7.56 -22.39
C VAL A 90 -11.94 -8.34 -23.57
N GLN A 91 -11.37 -8.28 -24.76
CA GLN A 91 -11.83 -9.03 -25.93
C GLN A 91 -11.31 -10.48 -25.99
N GLY A 92 -10.28 -10.82 -25.18
CA GLY A 92 -9.71 -12.16 -25.15
C GLY A 92 -8.99 -12.53 -26.45
N TYR A 93 -8.02 -11.71 -26.88
CA TYR A 93 -7.21 -12.06 -28.05
C TYR A 93 -6.34 -13.29 -27.74
N TYR A 94 -6.47 -14.33 -28.57
CA TYR A 94 -5.77 -15.59 -28.36
C TYR A 94 -4.93 -16.03 -29.55
N LYS A 95 -5.18 -15.49 -30.74
CA LYS A 95 -4.55 -15.90 -32.01
C LYS A 95 -4.41 -14.70 -32.93
N SER A 96 -3.44 -14.74 -33.82
CA SER A 96 -3.32 -13.82 -34.96
C SER A 96 -3.46 -14.61 -36.24
N GLU A 97 -4.40 -14.25 -37.11
CA GLU A 97 -4.59 -14.85 -38.45
C GLU A 97 -4.02 -13.92 -39.51
N ARG A 98 -3.22 -14.47 -40.42
CA ARG A 98 -2.77 -13.76 -41.61
C ARG A 98 -3.88 -13.85 -42.65
N SER A 99 -4.25 -12.73 -43.21
CA SER A 99 -5.15 -12.71 -44.36
C SER A 99 -4.39 -13.20 -45.59
N ASP A 100 -4.98 -14.07 -46.39
CA ASP A 100 -4.39 -14.61 -47.63
C ASP A 100 -4.06 -13.53 -48.67
N THR A 101 -4.57 -12.32 -48.52
CA THR A 101 -4.42 -11.20 -49.43
C THR A 101 -3.64 -10.00 -48.85
N GLY A 102 -3.14 -10.07 -47.61
CA GLY A 102 -2.53 -8.92 -46.94
C GLY A 102 -1.38 -9.25 -45.99
N HIS A 103 -0.38 -8.36 -45.96
CA HIS A 103 0.78 -8.47 -45.08
C HIS A 103 0.49 -8.19 -43.59
N THR A 104 -0.79 -7.94 -43.20
CA THR A 104 -1.16 -7.58 -41.85
C THR A 104 -1.88 -8.73 -41.14
N ALA A 105 -1.30 -9.20 -40.05
CA ALA A 105 -1.95 -10.14 -39.15
C ALA A 105 -3.12 -9.48 -38.39
N ARG A 106 -4.30 -10.09 -38.36
CA ARG A 106 -5.45 -9.63 -37.60
C ARG A 106 -5.61 -10.47 -36.32
N PRO A 107 -5.75 -9.84 -35.16
CA PRO A 107 -6.01 -10.58 -33.93
C PRO A 107 -7.40 -11.20 -33.95
N VAL A 108 -7.51 -12.44 -33.50
CA VAL A 108 -8.77 -13.14 -33.30
C VAL A 108 -9.17 -13.04 -31.85
N ALA A 109 -10.40 -12.58 -31.61
CA ALA A 109 -10.96 -12.37 -30.29
C ALA A 109 -11.94 -13.51 -29.93
N LEU A 110 -11.98 -13.89 -28.65
CA LEU A 110 -12.99 -14.82 -28.12
C LEU A 110 -14.36 -14.15 -27.96
N ARG A 111 -14.36 -12.84 -27.72
CA ARG A 111 -15.57 -12.09 -27.37
C ARG A 111 -15.79 -10.92 -28.33
N ASP A 112 -17.04 -10.64 -28.56
CA ASP A 112 -17.47 -9.48 -29.34
C ASP A 112 -17.48 -8.18 -28.47
N HIS A 113 -17.85 -7.08 -29.11
CA HIS A 113 -17.92 -5.77 -28.45
C HIS A 113 -19.14 -5.62 -27.50
N ASN A 114 -20.09 -6.56 -27.51
CA ASN A 114 -21.25 -6.53 -26.59
C ASN A 114 -20.95 -7.22 -25.27
N SER A 115 -19.81 -7.86 -25.16
CA SER A 115 -19.38 -8.56 -23.96
C SER A 115 -18.84 -7.57 -22.92
N TYR A 116 -18.96 -7.95 -21.65
CA TYR A 116 -18.34 -7.24 -20.54
C TYR A 116 -17.35 -8.15 -19.80
N SER A 117 -16.43 -7.54 -19.08
CA SER A 117 -15.45 -8.25 -18.26
C SER A 117 -15.50 -7.72 -16.83
N VAL A 118 -15.27 -8.58 -15.87
CA VAL A 118 -15.22 -8.21 -14.45
C VAL A 118 -13.99 -8.80 -13.81
N LEU A 119 -13.28 -7.98 -13.05
CA LEU A 119 -12.24 -8.38 -12.11
C LEU A 119 -12.73 -8.05 -10.70
N LEU A 120 -12.56 -8.98 -9.79
CA LEU A 120 -12.94 -8.80 -8.38
C LEU A 120 -11.91 -9.49 -7.49
N ALA A 121 -11.43 -8.79 -6.46
CA ALA A 121 -10.58 -9.35 -5.42
C ALA A 121 -11.13 -8.99 -4.04
N VAL A 122 -11.16 -9.96 -3.15
CA VAL A 122 -11.56 -9.76 -1.75
C VAL A 122 -10.34 -9.89 -0.87
N PHE A 123 -10.16 -8.90 -0.01
CA PHE A 123 -9.12 -8.85 1.00
C PHE A 123 -9.75 -8.89 2.38
N GLY A 124 -9.24 -9.76 3.24
CA GLY A 124 -9.69 -9.89 4.63
C GLY A 124 -8.59 -9.50 5.61
N ASN A 125 -8.98 -8.86 6.69
CA ASN A 125 -8.15 -8.60 7.85
C ASN A 125 -8.75 -9.37 9.04
N GLU A 126 -8.22 -10.56 9.29
CA GLU A 126 -8.73 -11.46 10.36
C GLU A 126 -8.64 -10.82 11.75
N GLY A 127 -7.63 -9.97 11.98
CA GLY A 127 -7.45 -9.32 13.27
C GLY A 127 -8.57 -8.34 13.64
N TYR A 128 -9.29 -7.80 12.66
CA TYR A 128 -10.37 -6.83 12.87
C TYR A 128 -11.72 -7.28 12.31
N ASP A 129 -11.80 -8.53 11.84
CA ASP A 129 -13.00 -9.09 11.18
C ASP A 129 -13.54 -8.19 10.06
N GLN A 130 -12.61 -7.65 9.25
CA GLN A 130 -12.91 -6.75 8.16
C GLN A 130 -12.67 -7.41 6.83
N GLN A 131 -13.57 -7.15 5.88
CA GLN A 131 -13.42 -7.56 4.50
C GLN A 131 -13.58 -6.36 3.56
N VAL A 132 -12.76 -6.30 2.54
CA VAL A 132 -12.81 -5.25 1.52
C VAL A 132 -12.78 -5.90 0.14
N THR A 133 -13.77 -5.59 -0.66
CA THR A 133 -13.83 -5.98 -2.07
C THR A 133 -13.37 -4.84 -2.96
N LEU A 134 -12.45 -5.14 -3.86
CA LEU A 134 -12.07 -4.28 -4.97
C LEU A 134 -12.57 -4.90 -6.27
N ALA A 135 -13.29 -4.14 -7.10
CA ALA A 135 -13.70 -4.64 -8.40
C ALA A 135 -13.60 -3.59 -9.50
N GLN A 136 -13.44 -4.07 -10.72
CA GLN A 136 -13.48 -3.27 -11.95
C GLN A 136 -14.37 -3.97 -12.98
N VAL A 137 -15.27 -3.22 -13.59
CA VAL A 137 -16.14 -3.69 -14.66
C VAL A 137 -15.77 -2.97 -15.94
N PHE A 138 -15.57 -3.72 -17.01
CA PHE A 138 -15.15 -3.22 -18.32
C PHE A 138 -16.19 -3.57 -19.37
N TRP A 139 -16.49 -2.63 -20.30
CA TRP A 139 -17.35 -2.84 -21.45
C TRP A 139 -16.90 -1.98 -22.63
N HIS A 140 -17.37 -2.28 -23.82
CA HIS A 140 -17.11 -1.46 -24.99
C HIS A 140 -18.29 -0.51 -25.26
N LYS A 141 -18.01 0.79 -25.40
CA LYS A 141 -18.98 1.76 -25.93
C LYS A 141 -19.01 1.74 -27.46
N ASP A 142 -17.82 1.60 -28.05
CA ASP A 142 -17.60 1.65 -29.48
C ASP A 142 -16.78 0.44 -29.95
N LYS A 143 -16.98 0.02 -31.22
CA LYS A 143 -16.28 -1.13 -31.80
C LYS A 143 -14.75 -1.00 -31.83
N GLN A 144 -14.22 0.22 -31.88
CA GLN A 144 -12.78 0.49 -32.05
C GLN A 144 -12.12 1.18 -30.85
N GLY A 145 -12.90 1.68 -29.89
CA GLY A 145 -12.40 2.42 -28.73
C GLY A 145 -11.71 1.56 -27.65
N GLN A 146 -11.09 2.23 -26.71
CA GLN A 146 -10.65 1.59 -25.47
C GLN A 146 -11.86 1.18 -24.64
N PRO A 147 -11.77 0.06 -23.87
CA PRO A 147 -12.85 -0.32 -22.98
C PRO A 147 -13.18 0.78 -21.98
N ALA A 148 -14.46 1.13 -21.87
CA ALA A 148 -14.96 1.91 -20.77
C ALA A 148 -14.93 1.07 -19.49
N ARG A 149 -14.86 1.70 -18.33
CA ARG A 149 -14.84 1.01 -17.05
C ARG A 149 -15.43 1.86 -15.95
N PHE A 150 -15.80 1.20 -14.86
CA PHE A 150 -15.97 1.80 -13.55
C PHE A 150 -15.30 0.93 -12.51
N TYR A 151 -15.06 1.52 -11.35
CA TYR A 151 -14.40 0.90 -10.22
C TYR A 151 -15.37 0.78 -9.05
N LEU A 152 -15.16 -0.22 -8.22
CA LEU A 152 -15.96 -0.49 -7.04
C LEU A 152 -15.05 -0.79 -5.85
N VAL A 153 -15.38 -0.22 -4.71
CA VAL A 153 -14.88 -0.60 -3.39
C VAL A 153 -16.08 -0.94 -2.52
N ALA A 154 -16.05 -2.07 -1.84
CA ALA A 154 -17.06 -2.43 -0.85
C ALA A 154 -16.40 -2.87 0.45
N GLU A 155 -17.00 -2.50 1.57
CA GLU A 155 -16.57 -2.92 2.92
C GLU A 155 -17.27 -4.22 3.33
N ASP A 156 -17.34 -5.17 2.37
CA ASP A 156 -17.92 -6.50 2.53
C ASP A 156 -17.36 -7.43 1.46
N ALA A 157 -17.55 -8.75 1.62
CA ALA A 157 -17.19 -9.76 0.63
C ALA A 157 -18.24 -9.89 -0.47
N LEU A 158 -17.94 -9.40 -1.66
CA LEU A 158 -18.79 -9.54 -2.83
C LEU A 158 -18.29 -10.67 -3.75
N THR A 159 -19.21 -11.24 -4.53
CA THR A 159 -18.91 -12.20 -5.59
C THR A 159 -19.38 -11.68 -6.95
N ILE A 160 -18.70 -12.09 -8.02
CA ILE A 160 -19.15 -11.72 -9.37
C ILE A 160 -20.51 -12.34 -9.66
N ARG A 161 -20.72 -13.59 -9.25
CA ARG A 161 -21.92 -14.35 -9.57
C ARG A 161 -23.20 -13.71 -8.99
N GLU A 162 -23.14 -13.26 -7.76
CA GLU A 162 -24.31 -12.74 -7.04
C GLU A 162 -24.52 -11.25 -7.30
N HIS A 163 -23.45 -10.47 -7.43
CA HIS A 163 -23.53 -9.00 -7.41
C HIS A 163 -23.24 -8.34 -8.76
N LEU A 164 -22.52 -9.02 -9.68
CA LEU A 164 -21.98 -8.40 -10.88
C LEU A 164 -22.30 -9.15 -12.18
N ALA A 165 -23.12 -10.22 -12.14
CA ALA A 165 -23.38 -11.06 -13.32
C ALA A 165 -24.80 -10.96 -13.91
N HIS A 166 -25.79 -10.54 -13.18
CA HIS A 166 -27.20 -10.63 -13.58
C HIS A 166 -27.84 -9.27 -13.94
N PHE A 167 -27.33 -8.61 -14.97
CA PHE A 167 -27.82 -7.29 -15.36
C PHE A 167 -28.13 -7.16 -16.87
N ASN A 168 -28.23 -8.29 -17.61
CA ASN A 168 -28.53 -8.33 -19.04
C ASN A 168 -27.67 -7.36 -19.89
N ASN A 169 -26.40 -7.18 -19.54
CA ASN A 169 -25.47 -6.23 -20.17
C ASN A 169 -25.90 -4.75 -20.08
N ASP A 170 -26.88 -4.40 -19.26
CA ASP A 170 -27.24 -3.01 -18.98
C ASP A 170 -26.42 -2.45 -17.82
N ILE A 171 -25.31 -1.82 -18.16
CA ILE A 171 -24.39 -1.19 -17.20
C ILE A 171 -25.08 -0.14 -16.33
N LYS A 172 -26.10 0.54 -16.81
CA LYS A 172 -26.83 1.55 -16.03
C LYS A 172 -27.62 0.90 -14.90
N THR A 173 -28.29 -0.19 -15.21
CA THR A 173 -29.05 -0.99 -14.22
C THR A 173 -28.10 -1.57 -13.17
N LEU A 174 -26.97 -2.16 -13.59
CA LEU A 174 -25.95 -2.67 -12.67
C LEU A 174 -25.44 -1.56 -11.73
N ARG A 175 -25.08 -0.40 -12.27
CA ARG A 175 -24.58 0.72 -11.45
C ARG A 175 -25.63 1.23 -10.46
N LYS A 176 -26.92 1.20 -10.82
CA LYS A 176 -28.00 1.58 -9.92
C LYS A 176 -28.10 0.57 -8.77
N GLN A 177 -28.17 -0.71 -9.07
CA GLN A 177 -28.24 -1.78 -8.07
C GLN A 177 -27.06 -1.71 -7.07
N LEU A 178 -25.84 -1.52 -7.57
CA LEU A 178 -24.65 -1.41 -6.75
C LEU A 178 -24.63 -0.17 -5.86
N ARG A 179 -25.20 0.96 -6.30
CA ARG A 179 -25.34 2.16 -5.46
C ARG A 179 -26.34 1.99 -4.33
N ASP A 180 -27.37 1.18 -4.58
CA ASP A 180 -28.39 0.88 -3.59
C ASP A 180 -27.93 -0.17 -2.57
N THR A 181 -26.76 -0.81 -2.80
CA THR A 181 -26.15 -1.79 -1.89
C THR A 181 -25.36 -1.07 -0.79
N PRO A 182 -25.67 -1.29 0.49
CA PRO A 182 -24.93 -0.68 1.59
C PRO A 182 -23.45 -1.02 1.55
N GLY A 183 -22.58 -0.09 1.92
CA GLY A 183 -21.13 -0.31 1.98
C GLY A 183 -20.42 -0.31 0.61
N VAL A 184 -21.15 -0.17 -0.51
CA VAL A 184 -20.58 -0.14 -1.85
C VAL A 184 -20.36 1.29 -2.33
N GLN A 185 -19.16 1.59 -2.80
CA GLN A 185 -18.77 2.86 -3.40
C GLN A 185 -18.34 2.65 -4.85
N LEU A 186 -18.87 3.47 -5.77
CA LEU A 186 -18.56 3.42 -7.20
C LEU A 186 -17.76 4.64 -7.63
N PHE A 187 -16.76 4.43 -8.48
CA PHE A 187 -15.90 5.48 -9.00
C PHE A 187 -15.76 5.38 -10.52
N ASP A 188 -15.69 6.52 -11.19
CA ASP A 188 -15.49 6.59 -12.64
C ASP A 188 -14.01 6.72 -13.03
N THR A 189 -13.15 7.11 -12.09
CA THR A 189 -11.71 7.29 -12.29
C THR A 189 -10.89 6.53 -11.25
N PHE A 190 -9.64 6.22 -11.60
CA PHE A 190 -8.76 5.42 -10.75
C PHE A 190 -8.36 6.14 -9.45
N ASN A 191 -8.03 7.43 -9.51
CA ASN A 191 -7.46 8.14 -8.35
C ASN A 191 -8.37 8.13 -7.09
N PRO A 192 -9.69 8.45 -7.15
CA PRO A 192 -10.54 8.36 -5.96
C PRO A 192 -10.76 6.91 -5.51
N TYR A 193 -10.79 5.94 -6.43
CA TYR A 193 -10.83 4.52 -6.10
C TYR A 193 -9.57 4.10 -5.34
N GLU A 194 -8.38 4.47 -5.84
CA GLU A 194 -7.10 4.21 -5.19
C GLU A 194 -7.04 4.85 -3.80
N ALA A 195 -7.39 6.13 -3.68
CA ALA A 195 -7.40 6.82 -2.40
C ALA A 195 -8.30 6.12 -1.36
N THR A 196 -9.45 5.58 -1.80
CA THR A 196 -10.39 4.89 -0.92
C THR A 196 -9.81 3.57 -0.44
N PHE A 197 -9.32 2.69 -1.32
CA PHE A 197 -8.81 1.40 -0.87
C PHE A 197 -7.48 1.55 -0.11
N ARG A 198 -6.63 2.51 -0.45
CA ARG A 198 -5.43 2.80 0.33
C ARG A 198 -5.75 3.20 1.77
N ARG A 199 -6.76 4.05 1.95
CA ARG A 199 -7.23 4.44 3.28
C ARG A 199 -7.75 3.23 4.07
N LEU A 200 -8.53 2.35 3.44
CA LEU A 200 -9.05 1.14 4.08
C LEU A 200 -7.93 0.15 4.44
N PHE A 201 -6.94 0.01 3.59
CA PHE A 201 -5.79 -0.89 3.82
C PHE A 201 -4.72 -0.29 4.75
N GLY A 202 -4.84 0.97 5.16
CA GLY A 202 -3.84 1.66 5.97
C GLY A 202 -2.53 1.94 5.22
N LEU A 203 -2.58 2.08 3.88
CA LEU A 203 -1.41 2.38 3.06
C LEU A 203 -1.17 3.90 3.03
N GLU A 204 -0.21 4.38 3.82
CA GLU A 204 0.09 5.82 3.94
C GLU A 204 0.72 6.39 2.66
N ASN A 205 1.53 5.61 1.96
CA ASN A 205 2.26 6.06 0.78
C ASN A 205 2.07 5.11 -0.42
N ASP A 206 2.53 5.54 -1.61
CA ASP A 206 2.44 4.76 -2.86
C ASP A 206 3.51 3.66 -2.95
N GLN A 207 4.49 3.63 -2.03
CA GLN A 207 5.65 2.76 -2.14
C GLN A 207 5.27 1.28 -2.12
N ALA A 208 4.27 0.89 -1.32
CA ALA A 208 3.81 -0.49 -1.26
C ALA A 208 3.23 -0.97 -2.60
N LEU A 209 2.43 -0.14 -3.26
CA LEU A 209 1.86 -0.46 -4.58
C LEU A 209 2.92 -0.42 -5.69
N GLU A 210 3.87 0.51 -5.60
CA GLU A 210 5.00 0.57 -6.53
C GLU A 210 5.90 -0.66 -6.39
N LEU A 211 6.21 -1.09 -5.16
CA LEU A 211 6.95 -2.32 -4.88
C LEU A 211 6.21 -3.55 -5.43
N PHE A 212 4.91 -3.65 -5.20
CA PHE A 212 4.09 -4.70 -5.78
C PHE A 212 4.21 -4.71 -7.31
N HIS A 213 4.01 -3.56 -7.96
CA HIS A 213 4.10 -3.44 -9.42
C HIS A 213 5.48 -3.82 -9.97
N GLN A 214 6.54 -3.39 -9.33
CA GLN A 214 7.91 -3.72 -9.71
C GLN A 214 8.18 -5.21 -9.56
N THR A 215 7.79 -5.80 -8.43
CA THR A 215 7.97 -7.23 -8.15
C THR A 215 7.26 -8.11 -9.20
N VAL A 216 6.00 -7.81 -9.50
CA VAL A 216 5.20 -8.54 -10.51
C VAL A 216 5.73 -8.38 -11.92
N SER A 217 6.38 -7.23 -12.20
CA SER A 217 6.95 -6.92 -13.51
C SER A 217 8.34 -7.48 -13.73
N MET A 218 8.98 -8.01 -12.70
CA MET A 218 10.34 -8.56 -12.79
C MET A 218 10.38 -9.93 -13.46
N LYS A 219 11.38 -10.13 -14.33
CA LYS A 219 11.69 -11.45 -14.91
C LYS A 219 12.61 -12.27 -14.03
N SER A 220 13.48 -11.63 -13.29
CA SER A 220 14.44 -12.25 -12.36
C SER A 220 14.90 -11.23 -11.34
N VAL A 221 15.14 -11.69 -10.13
CA VAL A 221 15.83 -10.93 -9.08
C VAL A 221 17.34 -11.18 -9.28
N GLY A 222 18.08 -10.17 -9.74
CA GLY A 222 19.53 -10.30 -9.93
C GLY A 222 20.25 -10.44 -8.58
N ASN A 223 20.52 -9.33 -7.91
CA ASN A 223 21.09 -9.32 -6.56
C ASN A 223 19.98 -9.06 -5.53
N LEU A 224 19.71 -10.04 -4.66
CA LEU A 224 18.66 -9.94 -3.65
C LEU A 224 18.89 -8.78 -2.67
N THR A 225 20.16 -8.55 -2.29
CA THR A 225 20.51 -7.47 -1.35
C THR A 225 20.21 -6.09 -1.95
N ASP A 226 20.54 -5.89 -3.22
CA ASP A 226 20.30 -4.64 -3.92
C ASP A 226 18.81 -4.45 -4.16
N PHE A 227 18.07 -5.53 -4.46
CA PHE A 227 16.62 -5.52 -4.58
C PHE A 227 15.94 -5.10 -3.27
N VAL A 228 16.29 -5.74 -2.15
CA VAL A 228 15.72 -5.40 -0.83
C VAL A 228 16.08 -3.96 -0.47
N ARG A 229 17.31 -3.53 -0.69
CA ARG A 229 17.75 -2.16 -0.39
C ARG A 229 17.02 -1.11 -1.22
N ALA A 230 16.81 -1.38 -2.52
CA ALA A 230 16.19 -0.42 -3.43
C ALA A 230 14.67 -0.35 -3.31
N HIS A 231 14.01 -1.47 -2.93
CA HIS A 231 12.56 -1.60 -3.06
C HIS A 231 11.83 -1.89 -1.75
N MET A 232 12.49 -2.49 -0.75
CA MET A 232 11.85 -2.88 0.52
C MET A 232 12.26 -2.00 1.70
N LEU A 233 13.38 -1.29 1.59
CA LEU A 233 13.79 -0.34 2.63
C LEU A 233 13.21 1.04 2.28
N GLU A 234 12.47 1.61 3.20
CA GLU A 234 12.04 3.00 3.08
C GLU A 234 13.26 3.91 2.97
N SER A 235 13.24 4.80 1.99
CA SER A 235 14.26 5.84 1.87
C SER A 235 14.10 6.79 3.05
N PHE A 236 14.89 6.55 4.08
CA PHE A 236 14.91 7.42 5.25
C PHE A 236 15.62 8.73 4.91
N ASN A 237 14.89 9.84 5.02
CA ASN A 237 15.52 11.16 4.87
C ASN A 237 16.46 11.43 6.06
N VAL A 238 17.74 11.18 5.85
CA VAL A 238 18.79 11.31 6.88
C VAL A 238 19.09 12.77 7.19
N GLN A 239 18.86 13.69 6.24
CA GLN A 239 19.28 15.08 6.33
C GLN A 239 18.76 15.81 7.59
N PRO A 240 17.48 15.75 7.98
CA PRO A 240 17.00 16.40 9.20
C PRO A 240 17.68 15.88 10.48
N ARG A 241 18.08 14.59 10.49
CA ARG A 241 18.82 14.03 11.65
C ARG A 241 20.27 14.47 11.68
N ILE A 242 20.91 14.56 10.51
CA ILE A 242 22.27 15.11 10.40
C ILE A 242 22.26 16.56 10.87
N ASP A 243 21.32 17.36 10.37
CA ASP A 243 21.18 18.77 10.76
C ASP A 243 20.92 18.91 12.26
N GLY A 244 20.07 18.06 12.84
CA GLY A 244 19.84 17.99 14.28
C GLY A 244 21.08 17.63 15.08
N LEU A 245 21.88 16.65 14.63
CA LEU A 245 23.13 16.28 15.27
C LEU A 245 24.17 17.41 15.21
N LEU A 246 24.29 18.07 14.08
CA LEU A 246 25.18 19.23 13.92
C LEU A 246 24.76 20.37 14.86
N HIS A 247 23.47 20.64 14.96
CA HIS A 247 22.96 21.67 15.87
C HIS A 247 23.26 21.35 17.34
N HIS A 248 23.02 20.10 17.76
CA HIS A 248 23.36 19.63 19.11
C HIS A 248 24.87 19.71 19.38
N PHE A 249 25.69 19.37 18.39
CA PHE A 249 27.15 19.47 18.52
C PHE A 249 27.60 20.92 18.70
N ASP A 250 27.03 21.85 17.94
CA ASP A 250 27.32 23.27 18.06
C ASP A 250 26.91 23.81 19.44
N ASP A 251 25.74 23.39 19.95
CA ASP A 251 25.26 23.78 21.27
C ASP A 251 26.16 23.26 22.39
N LEU A 252 26.61 21.98 22.29
CA LEU A 252 27.56 21.40 23.23
C LEU A 252 28.92 22.09 23.17
N SER A 253 29.37 22.43 21.96
CA SER A 253 30.66 23.15 21.77
C SER A 253 30.59 24.54 22.37
N ARG A 254 29.48 25.29 22.16
CA ARG A 254 29.27 26.60 22.79
C ARG A 254 29.19 26.51 24.31
N ALA A 255 28.50 25.49 24.84
CA ALA A 255 28.44 25.24 26.28
C ALA A 255 29.83 24.89 26.84
N HIS A 256 30.62 24.08 26.17
CA HIS A 256 31.99 23.74 26.56
C HIS A 256 32.89 24.98 26.56
N GLU A 257 32.84 25.85 25.57
CA GLU A 257 33.61 27.09 25.54
C GLU A 257 33.18 28.09 26.62
N ALA A 258 31.89 28.08 26.99
CA ALA A 258 31.38 28.99 28.02
C ALA A 258 31.91 28.64 29.43
N VAL A 259 32.22 27.41 29.71
CA VAL A 259 32.75 26.92 31.01
C VAL A 259 34.12 27.51 31.32
N PRO A 260 35.14 27.44 30.45
CA PRO A 260 36.45 28.05 30.76
C PRO A 260 36.35 29.57 30.81
N ARG A 261 35.52 30.23 30.02
CA ARG A 261 35.29 31.70 30.09
C ARG A 261 34.74 32.14 31.45
N ARG A 262 33.83 31.35 32.04
CA ARG A 262 33.34 31.59 33.41
C ARG A 262 34.39 31.32 34.44
N GLY A 263 35.19 30.28 34.29
CA GLY A 263 36.33 29.95 35.16
C GLY A 263 37.37 31.08 35.20
N HIS A 264 37.72 31.63 34.06
CA HIS A 264 38.62 32.81 33.97
C HIS A 264 38.02 34.08 34.57
N ARG A 265 36.69 34.33 34.42
CA ARG A 265 36.00 35.45 35.07
C ARG A 265 35.99 35.29 36.59
N LEU A 266 35.73 34.12 37.11
CA LEU A 266 35.74 33.85 38.56
C LEU A 266 37.13 33.96 39.16
N ARG A 267 38.19 33.58 38.44
CA ARG A 267 39.57 33.78 38.87
C ARG A 267 39.94 35.28 38.89
N ARG A 268 39.48 36.05 37.89
CA ARG A 268 39.71 37.51 37.83
C ARG A 268 38.94 38.23 38.93
N SER A 269 37.71 37.86 39.26
CA SER A 269 36.96 38.46 40.35
C SER A 269 37.52 38.11 41.74
N ARG A 270 38.13 36.94 41.92
CA ARG A 270 38.86 36.61 43.17
C ARG A 270 40.11 37.41 43.36
N LEU A 271 40.73 37.93 42.31
CA LEU A 271 41.91 38.81 42.40
C LEU A 271 41.55 40.29 42.83
N TRP A 272 40.23 40.59 42.81
CA TRP A 272 39.75 41.94 43.21
C TRP A 272 39.07 41.96 44.57
N TRP A 273 39.09 40.85 45.33
CA TRP A 273 38.62 40.89 46.72
C TRP A 273 39.81 41.19 47.62
N PRO A 274 39.82 42.37 48.31
CA PRO A 274 40.87 42.62 49.27
C PRO A 274 40.79 41.56 50.39
N THR A 275 41.93 40.95 50.72
CA THR A 275 42.11 40.16 51.92
C THR A 275 41.78 41.02 53.11
N ALA A 276 40.58 40.89 53.62
CA ALA A 276 40.23 41.43 54.94
C ALA A 276 40.91 40.53 56.01
N THR A 277 42.18 40.77 56.18
CA THR A 277 42.89 40.40 57.39
C THR A 277 42.53 41.39 58.47
N GLY A 278 41.80 40.98 59.49
CA GLY A 278 41.68 41.69 60.71
C GLY A 278 40.26 42.01 61.18
N MET A 279 39.65 41.03 61.83
CA MET A 279 38.81 41.36 62.99
C MET A 279 38.84 40.25 64.01
N LYS A 280 39.26 40.65 65.18
CA LYS A 280 39.54 39.87 66.36
C LYS A 280 38.36 39.10 66.90
N LYS A 281 38.71 38.03 67.64
CA LYS A 281 37.93 37.32 68.64
C LYS A 281 37.04 38.21 69.48
N ALA A 282 35.79 37.84 69.64
CA ALA A 282 35.06 38.11 70.88
C ALA A 282 34.25 36.87 71.24
N HIS A 283 34.52 36.44 72.48
CA HIS A 283 33.87 35.39 73.23
C HIS A 283 32.35 35.57 73.30
N SER A 284 31.52 34.50 73.38
CA SER A 284 31.17 33.85 74.67
C SER A 284 30.01 32.86 74.43
N ASN A 285 30.15 31.74 75.04
CA ASN A 285 29.21 30.91 75.74
C ASN A 285 27.72 31.23 75.66
N ALA A 286 26.91 30.21 75.35
CA ALA A 286 25.86 29.67 76.18
C ALA A 286 25.14 28.54 75.45
N SER A 287 25.34 27.35 75.95
CA SER A 287 24.41 26.39 76.62
C SER A 287 23.31 25.81 75.77
N VAL A 288 23.47 24.54 75.50
CA VAL A 288 22.67 23.41 75.94
C VAL A 288 21.13 23.61 75.93
N GLY A 289 20.52 22.77 75.13
CA GLY A 289 19.09 22.48 75.19
C GLY A 289 18.75 21.25 74.37
N LYS A 290 18.69 20.12 75.06
CA LYS A 290 18.06 18.86 74.57
C LYS A 290 16.56 18.96 74.58
N ALA A 291 15.91 18.30 73.66
CA ALA A 291 14.69 17.47 73.80
C ALA A 291 14.22 17.07 72.39
N THR A 292 14.37 15.81 72.00
CA THR A 292 13.44 14.67 72.18
C THR A 292 12.03 14.89 71.58
N GLY A 293 11.64 14.02 70.70
CA GLY A 293 10.27 13.63 70.48
C GLY A 293 9.85 13.32 69.07
N ILE A 294 9.83 12.02 68.80
CA ILE A 294 9.11 11.30 67.78
C ILE A 294 7.60 11.28 68.16
N PRO A 295 6.59 11.10 67.29
CA PRO A 295 6.53 9.99 66.36
C PRO A 295 6.44 10.33 64.89
#